data_ea90567a3e5eb6c18f33a8cee50b5d3b
#
_entry.id   ea90567a3e5eb6c18f33a8cee50b5d3b
#
_cell.length_a   1.000
_cell.length_b   1.000
_cell.length_c   1.000
_cell.angle_alpha   90.00
_cell.angle_beta   90.00
_cell.angle_gamma   90.00
#
_symmetry.space_group_name_H-M   'P 1'
#
loop_
_entity.id
_entity.type
_entity.pdbx_description
1 polymer ?
#
loop_
_entity_poly.entity_id
_entity_poly.type
_entity_poly.pdbx_seq_one_letter_code
_entity_poly.pdbx_strand_id
1 'polypeptide(L)'
;MRAAEELGVRSPLMEVGFTKDEERELLRAWGYPVWNLSAGACLATRIPTGEELTREKVDLIRACEDYLHDLDLSQVRARLVGGCMHIEAAPSDVAKIAALGGTVVDAEGKTPLPAAIESALRNLGCGHISPEVTPYIHGNMNL
;
A
#
# COMPACT_ATOMS: atom_id res chain seq x y z
N MET A 1 17.94 8.01 11.33
CA MET A 1 17.63 9.03 12.36
C MET A 1 18.69 10.14 12.47
N ARG A 2 19.87 9.94 11.93
CA ARG A 2 20.97 10.92 11.94
C ARG A 2 20.58 12.34 11.50
N ALA A 3 19.78 12.47 10.41
CA ALA A 3 19.32 13.78 9.93
C ALA A 3 18.40 14.50 10.94
N ALA A 4 17.58 13.78 11.69
CA ALA A 4 16.74 14.37 12.73
C ALA A 4 17.58 14.90 13.90
N GLU A 5 18.61 14.16 14.30
CA GLU A 5 19.55 14.59 15.35
C GLU A 5 20.34 15.84 14.91
N GLU A 6 20.86 15.85 13.67
CA GLU A 6 21.60 16.99 13.09
C GLU A 6 20.74 18.26 12.99
N LEU A 7 19.43 18.10 12.78
CA LEU A 7 18.46 19.21 12.67
C LEU A 7 17.77 19.57 14.00
N GLY A 8 18.13 18.90 15.10
CA GLY A 8 17.52 19.14 16.40
C GLY A 8 16.03 18.74 16.49
N VAL A 9 15.56 17.86 15.59
CA VAL A 9 14.17 17.36 15.61
C VAL A 9 14.01 16.36 16.75
N ARG A 10 13.07 16.62 17.63
CA ARG A 10 12.71 15.73 18.75
C ARG A 10 11.57 14.80 18.37
N SER A 11 11.63 13.57 18.90
CA SER A 11 10.57 12.55 18.75
C SER A 11 10.05 12.16 20.14
N PRO A 12 9.13 12.93 20.75
CA PRO A 12 8.74 12.77 22.15
C PRO A 12 8.26 11.35 22.51
N LEU A 13 7.46 10.70 21.67
CA LEU A 13 6.99 9.35 21.93
C LEU A 13 8.14 8.33 21.98
N MET A 14 9.12 8.50 21.10
CA MET A 14 10.30 7.64 21.07
C MET A 14 11.24 7.89 22.27
N GLU A 15 11.37 9.15 22.71
CA GLU A 15 12.18 9.53 23.87
C GLU A 15 11.66 8.92 25.17
N VAL A 16 10.34 8.74 25.31
CA VAL A 16 9.72 8.10 26.47
C VAL A 16 9.51 6.59 26.27
N GLY A 17 9.98 6.03 25.15
CA GLY A 17 9.84 4.60 24.86
C GLY A 17 8.41 4.14 24.60
N PHE A 18 7.52 5.06 24.18
CA PHE A 18 6.11 4.74 23.90
C PHE A 18 5.99 3.88 22.66
N THR A 19 5.44 2.68 22.81
CA THR A 19 5.35 1.69 21.75
C THR A 19 4.11 1.91 20.87
N LYS A 20 4.11 1.32 19.68
CA LYS A 20 2.96 1.39 18.75
C LYS A 20 1.71 0.71 19.31
N ASP A 21 1.88 -0.33 20.11
CA ASP A 21 0.77 -1.04 20.73
C ASP A 21 0.14 -0.20 21.85
N GLU A 22 0.94 0.44 22.68
CA GLU A 22 0.46 1.39 23.71
C GLU A 22 -0.24 2.59 23.08
N GLU A 23 0.28 3.12 21.94
CA GLU A 23 -0.38 4.19 21.18
C GLU A 23 -1.77 3.75 20.71
N ARG A 24 -1.90 2.55 20.15
CA ARG A 24 -3.17 1.99 19.69
C ARG A 24 -4.16 1.77 20.83
N GLU A 25 -3.71 1.23 21.94
CA GLU A 25 -4.55 1.03 23.14
C GLU A 25 -5.07 2.38 23.67
N LEU A 26 -4.23 3.39 23.72
CA LEU A 26 -4.61 4.73 24.18
C LEU A 26 -5.61 5.38 23.23
N LEU A 27 -5.38 5.32 21.92
CA LEU A 27 -6.31 5.85 20.91
C LEU A 27 -7.67 5.13 20.97
N ARG A 28 -7.65 3.81 21.20
CA ARG A 28 -8.87 3.02 21.40
C ARG A 28 -9.62 3.44 22.65
N ALA A 29 -8.92 3.61 23.77
CA ALA A 29 -9.50 4.06 25.03
C ALA A 29 -10.13 5.45 24.93
N TRP A 30 -9.56 6.32 24.11
CA TRP A 30 -10.10 7.67 23.83
C TRP A 30 -11.21 7.70 22.76
N GLY A 31 -11.56 6.53 22.18
CA GLY A 31 -12.62 6.43 21.17
C GLY A 31 -12.22 6.94 19.78
N TYR A 32 -10.93 7.10 19.48
CA TYR A 32 -10.48 7.49 18.15
C TYR A 32 -10.44 6.28 17.21
N PRO A 33 -11.19 6.28 16.08
CA PRO A 33 -11.27 5.11 15.18
C PRO A 33 -9.95 4.79 14.48
N VAL A 34 -9.00 5.74 14.46
CA VAL A 34 -7.69 5.58 13.80
C VAL A 34 -6.78 4.53 14.46
N TRP A 35 -7.11 4.04 15.66
CA TRP A 35 -6.33 3.02 16.36
C TRP A 35 -6.14 1.73 15.56
N ASN A 36 -7.12 1.39 14.69
CA ASN A 36 -7.15 0.17 13.89
C ASN A 36 -6.67 0.37 12.45
N LEU A 37 -6.20 1.56 12.09
CA LEU A 37 -5.71 1.78 10.73
C LEU A 37 -4.36 1.12 10.51
N SER A 38 -4.20 0.53 9.34
CA SER A 38 -2.90 0.07 8.84
C SER A 38 -1.94 1.26 8.70
N ALA A 39 -0.64 1.00 8.84
CA ALA A 39 0.37 2.03 8.64
C ALA A 39 0.27 2.60 7.22
N GLY A 40 -0.18 3.84 7.11
CA GLY A 40 -0.25 4.59 5.86
C GLY A 40 1.12 5.16 5.50
N ALA A 41 1.74 4.67 4.43
CA ALA A 41 2.91 5.34 3.87
C ALA A 41 2.46 6.36 2.81
N CYS A 42 3.26 7.42 2.62
CA CYS A 42 3.02 8.42 1.57
C CYS A 42 2.93 7.76 0.19
N LEU A 43 2.01 8.21 -0.67
CA LEU A 43 1.85 7.69 -2.04
C LEU A 43 3.14 7.79 -2.88
N ALA A 44 4.00 8.76 -2.58
CA ALA A 44 5.32 8.87 -3.22
C ALA A 44 6.17 7.59 -3.09
N THR A 45 5.97 6.79 -2.03
CA THR A 45 6.69 5.52 -1.83
C THR A 45 6.24 4.39 -2.77
N ARG A 46 5.23 4.64 -3.62
CA ARG A 46 4.79 3.72 -4.67
C ARG A 46 5.60 3.85 -5.94
N ILE A 47 6.47 4.85 -6.00
CA ILE A 47 7.38 5.11 -7.11
C ILE A 47 8.79 4.80 -6.62
N PRO A 48 9.59 3.97 -7.32
CA PRO A 48 10.95 3.62 -6.92
C PRO A 48 11.86 4.83 -6.77
N THR A 49 12.83 4.73 -5.86
CA THR A 49 13.88 5.74 -5.71
C THR A 49 14.66 5.86 -7.03
N GLY A 50 14.80 7.09 -7.52
CA GLY A 50 15.49 7.38 -8.78
C GLY A 50 14.53 7.57 -9.96
N GLU A 51 13.27 7.21 -9.86
CA GLU A 51 12.25 7.58 -10.82
C GLU A 51 11.67 8.97 -10.51
N GLU A 52 11.33 9.71 -11.57
CA GLU A 52 10.72 11.02 -11.43
C GLU A 52 9.34 10.94 -10.77
N LEU A 53 9.17 11.73 -9.72
CA LEU A 53 7.92 11.88 -9.00
C LEU A 53 7.13 13.04 -9.61
N THR A 54 6.06 12.73 -10.36
CA THR A 54 5.15 13.73 -10.91
C THR A 54 3.77 13.66 -10.26
N ARG A 55 3.02 14.76 -10.37
CA ARG A 55 1.66 14.82 -9.86
C ARG A 55 0.75 13.81 -10.55
N GLU A 56 0.88 13.66 -11.85
CA GLU A 56 0.10 12.74 -12.68
C GLU A 56 0.29 11.29 -12.23
N LYS A 57 1.55 10.87 -11.94
CA LYS A 57 1.86 9.54 -11.41
C LYS A 57 1.21 9.32 -10.04
N VAL A 58 1.31 10.29 -9.15
CA VAL A 58 0.74 10.20 -7.80
C VAL A 58 -0.80 10.17 -7.85
N ASP A 59 -1.41 10.98 -8.71
CA ASP A 59 -2.86 11.01 -8.88
C ASP A 59 -3.38 9.70 -9.50
N LEU A 60 -2.66 9.11 -10.46
CA LEU A 60 -2.96 7.79 -11.01
C LEU A 60 -2.88 6.69 -9.94
N ILE A 61 -1.79 6.67 -9.16
CA ILE A 61 -1.62 5.70 -8.06
C ILE A 61 -2.77 5.84 -7.05
N ARG A 62 -3.13 7.07 -6.68
CA ARG A 62 -4.24 7.33 -5.78
C ARG A 62 -5.54 6.76 -6.33
N ALA A 63 -5.88 7.08 -7.57
CA ALA A 63 -7.11 6.58 -8.20
C ALA A 63 -7.16 5.05 -8.22
N CYS A 64 -6.03 4.38 -8.45
CA CYS A 64 -5.93 2.92 -8.40
C CYS A 64 -6.12 2.37 -6.98
N GLU A 65 -5.46 2.95 -5.97
CA GLU A 65 -5.63 2.52 -4.57
C GLU A 65 -7.05 2.78 -4.07
N ASP A 66 -7.66 3.93 -4.38
CA ASP A 66 -9.04 4.27 -4.02
C ASP A 66 -10.03 3.24 -4.62
N TYR A 67 -9.90 2.93 -5.91
CA TYR A 67 -10.71 1.89 -6.54
C TYR A 67 -10.57 0.52 -5.85
N LEU A 68 -9.35 0.12 -5.51
CA LEU A 68 -9.10 -1.14 -4.82
C LEU A 68 -9.66 -1.14 -3.39
N HIS A 69 -9.64 -0.01 -2.69
CA HIS A 69 -10.27 0.15 -1.38
C HIS A 69 -11.81 0.08 -1.47
N ASP A 70 -12.42 0.57 -2.55
CA ASP A 70 -13.87 0.45 -2.80
C ASP A 70 -14.31 -1.01 -2.99
N LEU A 71 -13.37 -1.92 -3.30
CA LEU A 71 -13.61 -3.38 -3.32
C LEU A 71 -13.43 -4.05 -1.93
N ASP A 72 -13.43 -3.28 -0.84
CA ASP A 72 -13.21 -3.77 0.54
C ASP A 72 -11.83 -4.43 0.75
N LEU A 73 -10.83 -3.96 0.02
CA LEU A 73 -9.44 -4.37 0.21
C LEU A 73 -8.75 -3.38 1.17
N SER A 74 -8.39 -3.84 2.35
CA SER A 74 -7.96 -2.96 3.45
C SER A 74 -6.49 -2.54 3.37
N GLN A 75 -5.64 -3.40 2.81
CA GLN A 75 -4.20 -3.13 2.70
C GLN A 75 -3.68 -3.51 1.31
N VAL A 76 -3.79 -2.57 0.41
CA VAL A 76 -3.30 -2.67 -0.97
C VAL A 76 -2.29 -1.56 -1.27
N ARG A 77 -1.44 -1.80 -2.25
CA ARG A 77 -0.48 -0.84 -2.78
C ARG A 77 -0.45 -0.97 -4.30
N ALA A 78 -0.64 0.15 -4.97
CA ALA A 78 -0.47 0.26 -6.41
C ALA A 78 0.89 0.91 -6.72
N ARG A 79 1.91 0.10 -7.06
CA ARG A 79 3.27 0.58 -7.34
C ARG A 79 3.49 0.79 -8.82
N LEU A 80 3.98 1.96 -9.17
CA LEU A 80 4.32 2.30 -10.56
C LEU A 80 5.84 2.18 -10.76
N VAL A 81 6.28 1.09 -11.36
CA VAL A 81 7.69 0.74 -11.57
C VAL A 81 7.98 0.67 -13.06
N GLY A 82 8.87 1.50 -13.58
CA GLY A 82 9.20 1.52 -15.02
C GLY A 82 7.97 1.72 -15.91
N GLY A 83 6.94 2.43 -15.44
CA GLY A 83 5.68 2.64 -16.16
C GLY A 83 4.70 1.46 -16.09
N CYS A 84 5.02 0.38 -15.38
CA CYS A 84 4.12 -0.75 -15.14
C CYS A 84 3.48 -0.64 -13.75
N MET A 85 2.17 -0.80 -13.66
CA MET A 85 1.42 -0.81 -12.40
C MET A 85 1.45 -2.22 -11.80
N HIS A 86 2.01 -2.34 -10.60
CA HIS A 86 2.07 -3.57 -9.80
C HIS A 86 1.12 -3.45 -8.62
N ILE A 87 0.30 -4.48 -8.39
CA ILE A 87 -0.60 -4.53 -7.24
C ILE A 87 -0.01 -5.45 -6.18
N GLU A 88 0.21 -4.89 -4.99
CA GLU A 88 0.59 -5.64 -3.79
C GLU A 88 -0.55 -5.58 -2.79
N ALA A 89 -0.84 -6.68 -2.10
CA ALA A 89 -1.90 -6.71 -1.10
C ALA A 89 -1.51 -7.58 0.10
N ALA A 90 -2.12 -7.31 1.25
CA ALA A 90 -1.98 -8.20 2.41
C ALA A 90 -2.49 -9.60 2.06
N PRO A 91 -1.97 -10.68 2.69
CA PRO A 91 -2.38 -12.05 2.35
C PRO A 91 -3.91 -12.27 2.40
N SER A 92 -4.60 -11.64 3.34
CA SER A 92 -6.07 -11.67 3.43
C SER A 92 -6.75 -11.02 2.22
N ASP A 93 -6.19 -9.93 1.71
CA ASP A 93 -6.73 -9.20 0.57
C ASP A 93 -6.34 -9.89 -0.75
N VAL A 94 -5.17 -10.53 -0.84
CA VAL A 94 -4.82 -11.43 -1.97
C VAL A 94 -5.86 -12.54 -2.10
N ALA A 95 -6.26 -13.15 -0.97
CA ALA A 95 -7.30 -14.19 -0.98
C ALA A 95 -8.66 -13.67 -1.44
N LYS A 96 -9.05 -12.44 -1.06
CA LYS A 96 -10.27 -11.77 -1.56
C LYS A 96 -10.19 -11.53 -3.07
N ILE A 97 -9.06 -11.03 -3.56
CA ILE A 97 -8.82 -10.79 -5.00
C ILE A 97 -8.91 -12.11 -5.78
N ALA A 98 -8.28 -13.19 -5.27
CA ALA A 98 -8.37 -14.52 -5.89
C ALA A 98 -9.85 -14.99 -5.99
N ALA A 99 -10.62 -14.81 -4.92
CA ALA A 99 -12.04 -15.16 -4.91
C ALA A 99 -12.85 -14.34 -5.93
N LEU A 100 -12.57 -13.04 -6.09
CA LEU A 100 -13.21 -12.20 -7.11
C LEU A 100 -12.91 -12.67 -8.53
N GLY A 101 -11.70 -13.20 -8.77
CA GLY A 101 -11.27 -13.72 -10.06
C GLY A 101 -11.64 -15.19 -10.31
N GLY A 102 -12.16 -15.89 -9.30
CA GLY A 102 -12.36 -17.34 -9.37
C GLY A 102 -11.04 -18.11 -9.49
N THR A 103 -9.94 -17.56 -8.96
CA THR A 103 -8.59 -18.11 -9.00
C THR A 103 -8.13 -18.57 -7.61
N VAL A 104 -6.95 -19.14 -7.53
CA VAL A 104 -6.33 -19.57 -6.27
C VAL A 104 -5.05 -18.80 -6.02
N VAL A 105 -4.67 -18.70 -4.75
CA VAL A 105 -3.38 -18.16 -4.34
C VAL A 105 -2.34 -19.28 -4.47
N ASP A 106 -1.22 -19.00 -5.10
CA ASP A 106 -0.11 -19.94 -5.28
C ASP A 106 0.76 -20.11 -4.01
N ALA A 107 1.80 -20.94 -4.10
CA ALA A 107 2.72 -21.21 -3.00
C ALA A 107 3.54 -19.99 -2.58
N GLU A 108 3.74 -19.03 -3.49
CA GLU A 108 4.43 -17.76 -3.27
C GLU A 108 3.50 -16.67 -2.72
N GLY A 109 2.23 -16.99 -2.52
CA GLY A 109 1.22 -16.02 -2.04
C GLY A 109 0.69 -15.07 -3.10
N LYS A 110 0.87 -15.38 -4.39
CA LYS A 110 0.41 -14.58 -5.52
C LYS A 110 -0.91 -15.11 -6.07
N THR A 111 -1.62 -14.24 -6.81
CA THR A 111 -2.79 -14.64 -7.59
C THR A 111 -2.82 -13.88 -8.91
N PRO A 112 -3.37 -14.45 -10.00
CA PRO A 112 -3.61 -13.70 -11.21
C PRO A 112 -4.50 -12.47 -10.94
N LEU A 113 -4.20 -11.35 -11.60
CA LEU A 113 -5.03 -10.16 -11.53
C LEU A 113 -6.36 -10.42 -12.25
N PRO A 114 -7.53 -10.30 -11.58
CA PRO A 114 -8.82 -10.50 -12.23
C PRO A 114 -9.05 -9.54 -13.39
N ALA A 115 -9.59 -10.02 -14.50
CA ALA A 115 -9.83 -9.22 -15.70
C ALA A 115 -10.72 -7.99 -15.44
N ALA A 116 -11.65 -8.09 -14.50
CA ALA A 116 -12.50 -6.95 -14.12
C ALA A 116 -11.67 -5.83 -13.45
N ILE A 117 -10.74 -6.18 -12.56
CA ILE A 117 -9.85 -5.24 -11.91
C ILE A 117 -8.88 -4.66 -12.95
N GLU A 118 -8.26 -5.49 -13.78
CA GLU A 118 -7.37 -5.03 -14.86
C GLU A 118 -8.06 -4.02 -15.76
N SER A 119 -9.30 -4.32 -16.21
CA SER A 119 -10.09 -3.42 -17.05
C SER A 119 -10.39 -2.08 -16.36
N ALA A 120 -10.72 -2.09 -15.08
CA ALA A 120 -10.96 -0.87 -14.32
C ALA A 120 -9.70 -0.03 -14.18
N LEU A 121 -8.56 -0.64 -13.87
CA LEU A 121 -7.27 0.07 -13.78
C LEU A 121 -6.84 0.66 -15.13
N ARG A 122 -7.10 -0.03 -16.24
CA ARG A 122 -6.87 0.51 -17.60
C ARG A 122 -7.75 1.74 -17.88
N ASN A 123 -9.01 1.71 -17.45
CA ASN A 123 -9.92 2.86 -17.60
C ASN A 123 -9.50 4.06 -16.75
N LEU A 124 -8.77 3.85 -15.65
CA LEU A 124 -8.14 4.92 -14.85
C LEU A 124 -6.89 5.51 -15.50
N GLY A 125 -6.36 4.89 -16.56
CA GLY A 125 -5.20 5.38 -17.30
C GLY A 125 -3.93 4.53 -17.18
N CYS A 126 -4.00 3.34 -16.55
CA CYS A 126 -2.85 2.44 -16.50
C CYS A 126 -2.55 1.84 -17.88
N GLY A 127 -1.41 2.21 -18.48
CA GLY A 127 -0.99 1.68 -19.78
C GLY A 127 -0.51 0.23 -19.69
N HIS A 128 0.35 -0.07 -18.72
CA HIS A 128 0.87 -1.41 -18.45
C HIS A 128 0.52 -1.81 -17.03
N ILE A 129 0.07 -3.06 -16.85
CA ILE A 129 -0.34 -3.60 -15.56
C ILE A 129 0.26 -5.00 -15.43
N SER A 130 0.84 -5.29 -14.27
CA SER A 130 1.34 -6.63 -13.95
C SER A 130 0.16 -7.63 -13.95
N PRO A 131 0.33 -8.81 -14.57
CA PRO A 131 -0.75 -9.81 -14.64
C PRO A 131 -1.03 -10.51 -13.30
N GLU A 132 -0.20 -10.23 -12.28
CA GLU A 132 -0.27 -10.87 -10.97
C GLU A 132 -0.40 -9.83 -9.86
N VAL A 133 -1.13 -10.22 -8.80
CA VAL A 133 -1.12 -9.56 -7.51
C VAL A 133 -0.12 -10.28 -6.61
N THR A 134 0.76 -9.52 -5.97
CA THR A 134 1.81 -10.05 -5.09
C THR A 134 1.54 -9.74 -3.63
N PRO A 135 2.06 -10.56 -2.68
CA PRO A 135 1.93 -10.26 -1.27
C PRO A 135 2.71 -8.98 -0.90
N TYR A 136 2.06 -8.11 -0.13
CA TYR A 136 2.71 -6.95 0.43
C TYR A 136 3.74 -7.34 1.50
N ILE A 137 4.98 -6.90 1.34
CA ILE A 137 6.05 -7.10 2.32
C ILE A 137 6.36 -5.76 3.00
N HIS A 138 6.20 -5.71 4.32
CA HIS A 138 6.47 -4.50 5.09
C HIS A 138 7.95 -4.09 4.99
N GLY A 139 8.19 -2.81 4.68
CA GLY A 139 9.56 -2.28 4.55
C GLY A 139 10.22 -2.48 3.19
N ASN A 140 9.59 -3.17 2.25
CA ASN A 140 10.09 -3.31 0.89
C ASN A 140 9.76 -2.03 0.08
N MET A 141 10.65 -1.04 0.14
CA MET A 141 10.54 0.20 -0.64
C MET A 141 11.33 0.18 -1.95
N ASN A 142 12.19 -0.82 -2.14
CA ASN A 142 13.03 -0.98 -3.31
C ASN A 142 12.68 -2.32 -3.98
N LEU A 143 11.90 -2.28 -5.04
CA LEU A 143 11.81 -3.35 -6.02
C LEU A 143 12.89 -3.16 -7.08
#